data_30e61d7a5c87167cf58ee248728ef920
#
_entry.id   30e61d7a5c87167cf58ee248728ef920
#
_cell.length_a   1.000
_cell.length_b   1.000
_cell.length_c   1.000
_cell.angle_alpha   90.00
_cell.angle_beta   90.00
_cell.angle_gamma   90.00
#
_symmetry.space_group_name_H-M   'P 1'
#
loop_
_entity.id
_entity.type
_entity.pdbx_description
1 polymer ?
#
loop_
_entity_poly.entity_id
_entity_poly.type
_entity_poly.pdbx_seq_one_letter_code
_entity_poly.pdbx_strand_id
1 'polypeptide(L)'
;MNYPFIKSIPFIFSLLFALQLSAQNTVLKKYTSSNKGKFFISWGGNRESYSKSDITFKGNDYRFTIKDVSAHDKPKGWHIDYINPTRITIPQTNIKLGYFISDHYSVSIGVDHMKYVMNRNKTKTLDGFINLPDNEAGSVYNGVYNNESFFVSEEFLKFEHTNGLNYIYSEFARYDDISSIFNIHNTDKIQINITEGVAAGVLYPKSNTTLLSKDRYDEFHLAGYGLSANVGLNFTFCKHFFIQTDLKGGYINMNDIRTTSDASESASQHFWFLQRVVSLGGIFRI
;
A
#
# COMPACT_ATOMS: atom_id res chain seq x y z
N MET A 1 -18.48 -1.49 21.17
CA MET A 1 -17.59 -2.66 20.95
C MET A 1 -16.15 -2.19 21.08
N ASN A 2 -15.47 -2.61 22.15
CA ASN A 2 -14.09 -2.18 22.44
C ASN A 2 -13.14 -2.92 21.48
N TYR A 3 -12.41 -2.17 20.63
CA TYR A 3 -11.39 -2.73 19.76
C TYR A 3 -10.09 -2.96 20.54
N PRO A 4 -9.66 -4.22 20.79
CA PRO A 4 -8.41 -4.50 21.51
C PRO A 4 -7.14 -4.16 20.70
N PHE A 5 -7.26 -3.90 19.39
CA PHE A 5 -6.11 -3.68 18.49
C PHE A 5 -5.39 -2.35 18.71
N ILE A 6 -6.08 -1.29 19.13
CA ILE A 6 -5.48 0.05 19.28
C ILE A 6 -4.58 0.16 20.52
N LYS A 7 -4.81 -0.68 21.55
CA LYS A 7 -3.98 -0.65 22.76
C LYS A 7 -2.62 -1.36 22.61
N SER A 8 -2.45 -2.18 21.57
CA SER A 8 -1.22 -2.96 21.36
C SER A 8 -0.15 -2.24 20.51
N ILE A 9 -0.54 -1.23 19.74
CA ILE A 9 0.38 -0.49 18.86
C ILE A 9 1.48 0.25 19.63
N PRO A 10 1.19 1.02 20.71
CA PRO A 10 2.24 1.68 21.47
C PRO A 10 3.18 0.69 22.19
N PHE A 11 2.70 -0.51 22.52
CA PHE A 11 3.52 -1.54 23.16
C PHE A 11 4.51 -2.17 22.18
N ILE A 12 4.13 -2.37 20.91
CA ILE A 12 5.01 -2.87 19.85
C ILE A 12 6.07 -1.82 19.52
N PHE A 13 5.69 -0.53 19.45
CA PHE A 13 6.65 0.56 19.23
C PHE A 13 7.64 0.72 20.40
N SER A 14 7.19 0.58 21.65
CA SER A 14 8.07 0.61 22.82
C SER A 14 9.00 -0.61 22.89
N LEU A 15 8.55 -1.78 22.44
CA LEU A 15 9.39 -2.97 22.40
C LEU A 15 10.49 -2.86 21.33
N LEU A 16 10.20 -2.30 20.17
CA LEU A 16 11.19 -2.01 19.12
C LEU A 16 12.22 -0.97 19.58
N PHE A 17 11.78 0.04 20.33
CA PHE A 17 12.68 1.05 20.89
C PHE A 17 13.56 0.50 22.04
N ALA A 18 13.02 -0.41 22.85
CA ALA A 18 13.75 -1.07 23.93
C ALA A 18 14.84 -2.04 23.40
N LEU A 19 14.59 -2.70 22.26
CA LEU A 19 15.57 -3.54 21.59
C LEU A 19 16.76 -2.73 21.05
N GLN A 20 16.58 -1.47 20.69
CA GLN A 20 17.65 -0.58 20.25
C GLN A 20 18.57 -0.15 21.40
N LEU A 21 18.03 0.04 22.61
CA LEU A 21 18.80 0.46 23.78
C LEU A 21 19.69 -0.68 24.32
N SER A 22 19.31 -1.94 24.12
CA SER A 22 20.11 -3.11 24.53
C SER A 22 21.23 -3.45 23.55
N ALA A 23 21.17 -2.96 22.29
CA ALA A 23 22.17 -3.24 21.25
C ALA A 23 23.44 -2.35 21.36
N GLN A 24 23.47 -1.35 22.25
CA GLN A 24 24.56 -0.38 22.29
C GLN A 24 25.87 -0.89 22.94
N ASN A 25 25.88 -2.06 23.58
CA ASN A 25 27.05 -2.58 24.30
C ASN A 25 27.70 -3.85 23.71
N THR A 26 27.25 -4.34 22.56
CA THR A 26 27.96 -5.41 21.87
C THR A 26 28.91 -4.80 20.85
N VAL A 27 30.20 -5.10 20.97
CA VAL A 27 31.19 -4.81 19.93
C VAL A 27 30.69 -5.43 18.63
N LEU A 28 30.09 -4.58 17.76
CA LEU A 28 29.57 -4.98 16.47
C LEU A 28 30.70 -5.63 15.68
N LYS A 29 30.62 -6.94 15.42
CA LYS A 29 31.53 -7.60 14.50
C LYS A 29 31.46 -6.87 13.16
N LYS A 30 32.62 -6.43 12.66
CA LYS A 30 32.74 -5.75 11.38
C LYS A 30 32.16 -6.66 10.28
N TYR A 31 31.25 -6.12 9.45
CA TYR A 31 30.74 -6.84 8.29
C TYR A 31 31.89 -7.29 7.40
N THR A 32 31.78 -8.49 6.85
CA THR A 32 32.73 -8.95 5.81
C THR A 32 32.44 -8.32 4.47
N SER A 33 31.21 -7.86 4.22
CA SER A 33 30.84 -7.06 3.05
C SER A 33 30.34 -5.68 3.45
N SER A 34 30.85 -4.63 2.76
CA SER A 34 30.40 -3.25 2.91
C SER A 34 29.27 -2.94 1.90
N ASN A 35 28.21 -2.30 2.36
CA ASN A 35 27.10 -1.88 1.50
C ASN A 35 27.27 -0.45 0.97
N LYS A 36 27.97 0.43 1.71
CA LYS A 36 28.15 1.82 1.33
C LYS A 36 28.59 1.97 -0.13
N GLY A 37 27.89 2.82 -0.88
CA GLY A 37 28.20 3.11 -2.27
C GLY A 37 27.69 2.08 -3.28
N LYS A 38 26.83 1.13 -2.86
CA LYS A 38 26.19 0.17 -3.75
C LYS A 38 24.76 0.59 -4.07
N PHE A 39 24.34 0.24 -5.25
CA PHE A 39 22.96 0.29 -5.68
C PHE A 39 22.28 -1.05 -5.46
N PHE A 40 20.96 -1.03 -5.34
CA PHE A 40 20.17 -2.24 -5.38
C PHE A 40 18.88 -2.01 -6.18
N ILE A 41 18.42 -3.07 -6.79
CA ILE A 41 17.11 -3.14 -7.43
C ILE A 41 16.40 -4.37 -6.92
N SER A 42 15.10 -4.26 -6.65
CA SER A 42 14.26 -5.40 -6.29
C SER A 42 12.94 -5.38 -7.02
N TRP A 43 12.42 -6.57 -7.24
CA TRP A 43 11.11 -6.82 -7.79
C TRP A 43 10.44 -7.96 -7.01
N GLY A 44 9.17 -7.78 -6.70
CA GLY A 44 8.43 -8.73 -5.90
C GLY A 44 6.92 -8.64 -6.08
N GLY A 45 6.23 -9.35 -5.20
CA GLY A 45 4.78 -9.35 -5.13
C GLY A 45 4.30 -9.03 -3.72
N ASN A 46 3.05 -8.58 -3.65
CA ASN A 46 2.43 -8.16 -2.39
C ASN A 46 1.05 -8.78 -2.18
N ARG A 47 0.58 -8.67 -0.94
CA ARG A 47 -0.79 -8.99 -0.50
C ARG A 47 -1.20 -8.00 0.58
N GLU A 48 -2.43 -7.47 0.47
CA GLU A 48 -2.91 -6.40 1.33
C GLU A 48 -4.10 -6.81 2.20
N SER A 49 -4.22 -6.07 3.27
CA SER A 49 -5.42 -5.99 4.09
C SER A 49 -5.70 -4.52 4.38
N TYR A 50 -6.97 -4.12 4.34
CA TYR A 50 -7.41 -2.74 4.47
C TYR A 50 -8.30 -2.57 5.69
N SER A 51 -8.17 -1.44 6.39
CA SER A 51 -9.16 -1.04 7.39
C SER A 51 -10.47 -0.66 6.70
N LYS A 52 -11.54 -0.67 7.46
CA LYS A 52 -12.77 -0.01 7.01
C LYS A 52 -12.54 1.49 6.93
N SER A 53 -13.32 2.15 6.06
CA SER A 53 -13.23 3.58 5.79
C SER A 53 -14.55 4.15 5.31
N ASP A 54 -14.70 5.45 5.43
CA ASP A 54 -15.79 6.19 4.80
C ASP A 54 -15.35 6.64 3.41
N ILE A 55 -16.28 6.63 2.44
CA ILE A 55 -16.06 7.17 1.10
C ILE A 55 -17.08 8.26 0.86
N THR A 56 -16.60 9.48 0.61
CA THR A 56 -17.44 10.62 0.27
C THR A 56 -17.36 10.88 -1.23
N PHE A 57 -18.50 10.88 -1.88
CA PHE A 57 -18.68 11.23 -3.29
C PHE A 57 -19.25 12.63 -3.40
N LYS A 58 -18.75 13.42 -4.35
CA LYS A 58 -19.27 14.74 -4.66
C LYS A 58 -19.33 14.97 -6.16
N GLY A 59 -20.35 15.70 -6.57
CA GLY A 59 -20.58 16.22 -7.92
C GLY A 59 -21.45 17.48 -7.83
N ASN A 60 -21.93 17.99 -8.97
CA ASN A 60 -22.79 19.16 -8.99
C ASN A 60 -24.14 18.90 -8.32
N ASP A 61 -24.68 17.69 -8.52
CA ASP A 61 -26.04 17.33 -8.14
C ASP A 61 -26.09 16.30 -7.00
N TYR A 62 -24.96 15.99 -6.39
CA TYR A 62 -24.89 15.07 -5.26
C TYR A 62 -23.69 15.34 -4.36
N ARG A 63 -23.90 15.09 -3.09
CA ARG A 63 -22.83 14.92 -2.10
C ARG A 63 -23.29 13.93 -1.04
N PHE A 64 -22.67 12.78 -1.00
CA PHE A 64 -23.01 11.76 -0.02
C PHE A 64 -21.79 10.96 0.44
N THR A 65 -21.90 10.38 1.62
CA THR A 65 -20.88 9.53 2.24
C THR A 65 -21.46 8.15 2.52
N ILE A 66 -20.76 7.13 2.08
CA ILE A 66 -21.02 5.74 2.47
C ILE A 66 -20.07 5.40 3.62
N LYS A 67 -20.63 5.07 4.78
CA LYS A 67 -19.86 4.85 6.01
C LYS A 67 -19.47 3.39 6.19
N ASP A 68 -18.34 3.17 6.86
CA ASP A 68 -17.85 1.86 7.31
C ASP A 68 -17.68 0.84 6.15
N VAL A 69 -17.20 1.33 5.00
CA VAL A 69 -16.96 0.50 3.82
C VAL A 69 -15.78 -0.44 4.08
N SER A 70 -15.96 -1.71 3.78
CA SER A 70 -14.90 -2.71 3.78
C SER A 70 -14.43 -3.00 2.36
N ALA A 71 -13.16 -3.36 2.24
CA ALA A 71 -12.56 -3.78 0.97
C ALA A 71 -11.71 -5.04 1.15
N HIS A 72 -11.45 -5.68 0.04
CA HIS A 72 -10.56 -6.83 -0.03
C HIS A 72 -9.52 -6.65 -1.12
N ASP A 73 -8.45 -7.39 -0.98
CA ASP A 73 -7.40 -7.56 -1.98
C ASP A 73 -7.88 -8.45 -3.14
N LYS A 74 -7.31 -8.28 -4.34
CA LYS A 74 -7.65 -9.09 -5.53
C LYS A 74 -6.38 -9.64 -6.19
N PRO A 75 -5.68 -10.58 -5.52
CA PRO A 75 -4.47 -11.17 -6.07
C PRO A 75 -4.75 -12.02 -7.31
N LYS A 76 -3.82 -12.00 -8.26
CA LYS A 76 -3.91 -12.84 -9.47
C LYS A 76 -3.58 -14.31 -9.22
N GLY A 77 -3.07 -14.69 -8.04
CA GLY A 77 -2.50 -16.01 -7.77
C GLY A 77 -1.11 -16.16 -8.40
N TRP A 78 -0.58 -17.37 -8.43
CA TRP A 78 0.71 -17.69 -9.09
C TRP A 78 0.53 -17.64 -10.61
N HIS A 79 1.20 -16.70 -11.28
CA HIS A 79 1.08 -16.48 -12.71
C HIS A 79 2.39 -15.98 -13.31
N ILE A 80 2.67 -16.37 -14.56
CA ILE A 80 3.87 -15.94 -15.30
C ILE A 80 3.97 -14.42 -15.46
N ASP A 81 2.86 -13.69 -15.38
CA ASP A 81 2.82 -12.23 -15.49
C ASP A 81 3.65 -11.54 -14.40
N TYR A 82 3.95 -12.19 -13.25
CA TYR A 82 4.85 -11.63 -12.24
C TYR A 82 6.29 -11.47 -12.70
N ILE A 83 6.71 -12.23 -13.71
CA ILE A 83 8.06 -12.18 -14.29
C ILE A 83 8.07 -11.67 -15.74
N ASN A 84 6.92 -11.26 -16.26
CA ASN A 84 6.79 -10.73 -17.62
C ASN A 84 6.84 -9.20 -17.61
N PRO A 85 7.92 -8.55 -18.06
CA PRO A 85 8.07 -7.09 -18.02
C PRO A 85 7.05 -6.33 -18.86
N THR A 86 6.42 -6.98 -19.86
CA THR A 86 5.38 -6.35 -20.69
C THR A 86 4.00 -6.35 -20.03
N ARG A 87 3.84 -7.07 -18.91
CA ARG A 87 2.58 -7.21 -18.16
C ARG A 87 2.71 -6.85 -16.69
N ILE A 88 3.71 -6.05 -16.36
CA ILE A 88 4.08 -5.67 -14.99
C ILE A 88 2.95 -5.00 -14.19
N THR A 89 1.97 -4.40 -14.88
CA THR A 89 0.83 -3.72 -14.26
C THR A 89 -0.38 -4.63 -14.03
N ILE A 90 -0.32 -5.90 -14.41
CA ILE A 90 -1.43 -6.84 -14.24
C ILE A 90 -1.40 -7.51 -12.86
N PRO A 91 -0.27 -8.09 -12.41
CA PRO A 91 -0.16 -8.64 -11.06
C PRO A 91 0.14 -7.55 -10.04
N GLN A 92 -0.06 -7.87 -8.76
CA GLN A 92 0.34 -7.01 -7.66
C GLN A 92 1.86 -7.11 -7.46
N THR A 93 2.57 -6.10 -7.93
CA THR A 93 4.03 -6.05 -7.93
C THR A 93 4.58 -4.90 -7.12
N ASN A 94 5.80 -5.09 -6.61
CA ASN A 94 6.61 -4.06 -5.98
C ASN A 94 7.91 -3.95 -6.75
N ILE A 95 8.30 -2.72 -7.06
CA ILE A 95 9.61 -2.40 -7.64
C ILE A 95 10.27 -1.38 -6.73
N LYS A 96 11.55 -1.58 -6.42
CA LYS A 96 12.34 -0.63 -5.63
C LYS A 96 13.74 -0.49 -6.24
N LEU A 97 14.18 0.74 -6.40
CA LEU A 97 15.55 1.10 -6.77
C LEU A 97 16.14 1.93 -5.63
N GLY A 98 17.29 1.53 -5.11
CA GLY A 98 17.88 2.19 -3.96
C GLY A 98 19.40 2.27 -4.00
N TYR A 99 19.93 3.08 -3.09
CA TYR A 99 21.34 3.35 -2.90
C TYR A 99 21.71 3.33 -1.43
N PHE A 100 22.77 2.61 -1.08
CA PHE A 100 23.31 2.56 0.28
C PHE A 100 24.20 3.78 0.54
N ILE A 101 23.71 4.71 1.33
CA ILE A 101 24.44 5.92 1.77
C ILE A 101 25.49 5.58 2.84
N SER A 102 25.27 4.48 3.58
CA SER A 102 26.24 3.89 4.52
C SER A 102 26.09 2.37 4.50
N ASP A 103 26.86 1.68 5.34
CA ASP A 103 26.74 0.20 5.45
C ASP A 103 25.39 -0.21 6.05
N HIS A 104 24.75 0.66 6.83
CA HIS A 104 23.49 0.41 7.51
C HIS A 104 22.30 1.14 6.91
N TYR A 105 22.47 2.21 6.13
CA TYR A 105 21.36 3.06 5.70
C TYR A 105 21.28 3.15 4.19
N SER A 106 20.06 3.07 3.68
CA SER A 106 19.74 3.26 2.27
C SER A 106 18.64 4.29 2.07
N VAL A 107 18.66 4.89 0.89
CA VAL A 107 17.55 5.66 0.33
C VAL A 107 17.08 4.97 -0.94
N SER A 108 15.77 4.95 -1.17
CA SER A 108 15.22 4.31 -2.36
C SER A 108 13.97 5.01 -2.85
N ILE A 109 13.63 4.76 -4.13
CA ILE A 109 12.36 5.08 -4.74
C ILE A 109 11.68 3.75 -5.05
N GLY A 110 10.39 3.64 -4.76
CA GLY A 110 9.62 2.42 -5.00
C GLY A 110 8.24 2.70 -5.55
N VAL A 111 7.67 1.66 -6.14
CA VAL A 111 6.27 1.61 -6.58
C VAL A 111 5.66 0.32 -6.06
N ASP A 112 4.60 0.46 -5.27
CA ASP A 112 3.76 -0.65 -4.85
C ASP A 112 2.47 -0.62 -5.67
N HIS A 113 2.28 -1.64 -6.51
CA HIS A 113 1.06 -1.84 -7.27
C HIS A 113 0.08 -2.68 -6.45
N MET A 114 -0.72 -2.03 -5.64
CA MET A 114 -1.74 -2.64 -4.78
C MET A 114 -3.08 -2.78 -5.51
N LYS A 115 -4.01 -3.58 -4.96
CA LYS A 115 -5.38 -3.69 -5.45
C LYS A 115 -6.38 -3.56 -4.32
N TYR A 116 -7.33 -2.67 -4.50
CA TYR A 116 -8.41 -2.40 -3.55
C TYR A 116 -9.75 -2.64 -4.23
N VAL A 117 -10.58 -3.53 -3.68
CA VAL A 117 -11.94 -3.80 -4.18
C VAL A 117 -12.93 -3.57 -3.06
N MET A 118 -13.77 -2.57 -3.20
CA MET A 118 -14.91 -2.34 -2.30
C MET A 118 -15.84 -3.54 -2.29
N ASN A 119 -16.23 -4.02 -1.11
CA ASN A 119 -17.20 -5.09 -0.96
C ASN A 119 -18.60 -4.59 -1.34
N ARG A 120 -19.14 -5.13 -2.41
CA ARG A 120 -20.45 -4.77 -3.00
C ARG A 120 -21.60 -5.56 -2.39
N ASN A 121 -22.83 -5.17 -2.75
CA ASN A 121 -24.07 -5.82 -2.34
C ASN A 121 -24.19 -5.97 -0.81
N LYS A 122 -23.90 -4.87 -0.13
CA LYS A 122 -23.96 -4.76 1.33
C LYS A 122 -24.84 -3.58 1.73
N THR A 123 -25.56 -3.75 2.80
CA THR A 123 -26.24 -2.63 3.46
C THR A 123 -25.22 -1.83 4.25
N LYS A 124 -25.22 -0.52 4.00
CA LYS A 124 -24.32 0.46 4.59
C LYS A 124 -25.10 1.69 5.06
N THR A 125 -24.48 2.54 5.84
CA THR A 125 -25.05 3.83 6.22
C THR A 125 -24.72 4.85 5.14
N LEU A 126 -25.75 5.47 4.60
CA LEU A 126 -25.67 6.56 3.63
C LEU A 126 -26.06 7.88 4.31
N ASP A 127 -25.27 8.92 4.07
CA ASP A 127 -25.47 10.26 4.63
C ASP A 127 -25.19 11.32 3.57
N GLY A 128 -26.10 12.28 3.37
CA GLY A 128 -25.98 13.35 2.38
C GLY A 128 -27.18 13.47 1.46
N PHE A 129 -26.95 13.88 0.21
CA PHE A 129 -28.03 14.05 -0.77
C PHE A 129 -27.64 13.63 -2.18
N ILE A 130 -28.63 13.24 -2.98
CA ILE A 130 -28.57 12.98 -4.42
C ILE A 130 -29.76 13.70 -5.04
N ASN A 131 -29.52 14.53 -6.08
CA ASN A 131 -30.57 15.32 -6.75
C ASN A 131 -30.26 15.41 -8.25
N LEU A 132 -30.10 14.27 -8.90
CA LEU A 132 -29.84 14.19 -10.34
C LEU A 132 -31.05 14.62 -11.15
N PRO A 133 -30.88 15.15 -12.39
CA PRO A 133 -31.95 15.39 -13.34
C PRO A 133 -32.78 14.13 -13.58
N ASP A 134 -34.09 14.28 -13.74
CA ASP A 134 -35.06 13.18 -13.90
C ASP A 134 -34.76 12.29 -15.13
N ASN A 135 -34.06 12.80 -16.12
CA ASN A 135 -33.70 12.08 -17.32
C ASN A 135 -32.39 11.23 -17.16
N GLU A 136 -31.69 11.33 -16.03
CA GLU A 136 -30.54 10.48 -15.71
C GLU A 136 -31.01 9.17 -15.05
N ALA A 137 -30.42 8.05 -15.45
CA ALA A 137 -30.75 6.73 -14.89
C ALA A 137 -30.55 6.65 -13.36
N GLY A 138 -29.58 7.41 -12.83
CA GLY A 138 -29.31 7.49 -11.40
C GLY A 138 -30.34 8.29 -10.60
N SER A 139 -31.30 8.99 -11.24
CA SER A 139 -32.36 9.78 -10.56
C SER A 139 -33.26 8.93 -9.67
N VAL A 140 -33.31 7.62 -9.89
CA VAL A 140 -34.00 6.65 -9.02
C VAL A 140 -33.45 6.65 -7.58
N TYR A 141 -32.27 7.18 -7.37
CA TYR A 141 -31.60 7.30 -6.08
C TYR A 141 -31.72 8.72 -5.48
N ASN A 142 -32.51 9.62 -6.11
CA ASN A 142 -32.69 10.98 -5.59
C ASN A 142 -33.29 10.94 -4.19
N GLY A 143 -32.73 11.74 -3.29
CA GLY A 143 -33.20 11.84 -1.91
C GLY A 143 -32.21 12.54 -1.00
N VAL A 144 -32.67 12.83 0.21
CA VAL A 144 -31.83 13.29 1.32
C VAL A 144 -31.72 12.14 2.31
N TYR A 145 -30.53 11.74 2.60
CA TYR A 145 -30.20 10.62 3.47
C TYR A 145 -29.58 11.14 4.76
N ASN A 146 -30.14 10.77 5.88
CA ASN A 146 -29.68 11.21 7.20
C ASN A 146 -29.21 9.99 8.02
N ASN A 147 -28.02 9.48 7.70
CA ASN A 147 -27.47 8.25 8.27
C ASN A 147 -28.40 7.04 8.10
N GLU A 148 -28.99 6.90 6.96
CA GLU A 148 -29.97 5.87 6.67
C GLU A 148 -29.30 4.54 6.24
N SER A 149 -30.02 3.45 6.50
CA SER A 149 -29.64 2.13 6.02
C SER A 149 -29.92 2.02 4.54
N PHE A 150 -28.88 1.85 3.72
CA PHE A 150 -28.95 1.83 2.27
C PHE A 150 -28.27 0.57 1.69
N PHE A 151 -28.94 -0.09 0.75
CA PHE A 151 -28.34 -1.23 0.04
C PHE A 151 -27.50 -0.74 -1.14
N VAL A 152 -26.19 -0.87 -1.02
CA VAL A 152 -25.23 -0.47 -2.05
C VAL A 152 -25.15 -1.56 -3.12
N SER A 153 -25.99 -1.46 -4.15
CA SER A 153 -25.98 -2.35 -5.32
C SER A 153 -24.83 -2.03 -6.27
N GLU A 154 -24.58 -2.91 -7.26
CA GLU A 154 -23.57 -2.65 -8.31
C GLU A 154 -23.96 -1.51 -9.23
N GLU A 155 -25.26 -1.33 -9.49
CA GLU A 155 -25.78 -0.21 -10.28
C GLU A 155 -25.62 1.13 -9.57
N PHE A 156 -25.78 1.13 -8.22
CA PHE A 156 -25.55 2.33 -7.42
C PHE A 156 -24.08 2.69 -7.37
N LEU A 157 -23.21 1.70 -7.04
CA LEU A 157 -21.77 1.93 -6.91
C LEU A 157 -20.96 0.66 -7.15
N LYS A 158 -20.09 0.74 -8.13
CA LYS A 158 -18.90 -0.09 -8.25
C LYS A 158 -17.68 0.81 -8.02
N PHE A 159 -16.82 0.45 -7.05
CA PHE A 159 -15.65 1.24 -6.72
C PHE A 159 -14.46 0.33 -6.41
N GLU A 160 -13.45 0.38 -7.27
CA GLU A 160 -12.27 -0.46 -7.14
C GLU A 160 -11.03 0.21 -7.76
N HIS A 161 -9.86 -0.10 -7.23
CA HIS A 161 -8.55 0.28 -7.76
C HIS A 161 -7.79 -0.97 -8.22
N THR A 162 -8.42 -1.81 -9.05
CA THR A 162 -7.86 -3.09 -9.50
C THR A 162 -6.88 -2.95 -10.64
N ASN A 163 -6.97 -1.85 -11.39
CA ASN A 163 -6.00 -1.49 -12.43
C ASN A 163 -4.80 -0.70 -11.87
N GLY A 164 -4.71 -0.62 -10.55
CA GLY A 164 -3.61 -0.09 -9.77
C GLY A 164 -4.05 0.92 -8.70
N LEU A 165 -3.89 0.55 -7.45
CA LEU A 165 -3.71 1.49 -6.34
C LEU A 165 -2.20 1.71 -6.22
N ASN A 166 -1.63 2.54 -7.10
CA ASN A 166 -0.20 2.74 -7.18
C ASN A 166 0.27 3.71 -6.09
N TYR A 167 1.10 3.21 -5.17
CA TYR A 167 1.80 4.02 -4.20
C TYR A 167 3.24 4.21 -4.66
N ILE A 168 3.58 5.43 -5.10
CA ILE A 168 4.91 5.83 -5.57
C ILE A 168 5.57 6.59 -4.41
N TYR A 169 6.68 6.08 -3.88
CA TYR A 169 7.24 6.57 -2.63
C TYR A 169 8.76 6.67 -2.64
N SER A 170 9.28 7.51 -1.74
CA SER A 170 10.67 7.50 -1.31
C SER A 170 10.74 6.85 0.07
N GLU A 171 11.75 5.99 0.28
CA GLU A 171 11.96 5.26 1.53
C GLU A 171 13.36 5.52 2.07
N PHE A 172 13.46 5.71 3.37
CA PHE A 172 14.70 5.64 4.14
C PHE A 172 14.67 4.37 4.98
N ALA A 173 15.67 3.52 4.81
CA ALA A 173 15.71 2.22 5.49
C ALA A 173 17.04 1.96 6.16
N ARG A 174 16.99 1.17 7.24
CA ARG A 174 18.12 0.66 8.00
C ARG A 174 18.25 -0.84 7.82
N TYR A 175 19.49 -1.32 7.79
CA TYR A 175 19.89 -2.72 7.66
C TYR A 175 20.85 -3.07 8.78
N ASP A 176 20.53 -4.03 9.63
CA ASP A 176 21.39 -4.54 10.68
C ASP A 176 21.65 -6.02 10.49
N ASP A 177 22.92 -6.39 10.41
CA ASP A 177 23.35 -7.78 10.23
C ASP A 177 23.11 -8.59 11.51
N ILE A 178 22.29 -9.61 11.40
CA ILE A 178 21.98 -10.57 12.45
C ILE A 178 22.53 -11.98 12.17
N SER A 179 23.42 -12.12 11.18
CA SER A 179 24.00 -13.41 10.76
C SER A 179 24.67 -14.17 11.90
N SER A 180 25.27 -13.44 12.84
CA SER A 180 25.93 -14.04 14.01
C SER A 180 24.97 -14.81 14.94
N ILE A 181 23.71 -14.43 14.98
CA ILE A 181 22.65 -15.13 15.76
C ILE A 181 22.44 -16.55 15.22
N PHE A 182 22.68 -16.75 13.93
CA PHE A 182 22.53 -18.02 13.20
C PHE A 182 23.86 -18.75 13.01
N ASN A 183 24.94 -18.35 13.72
CA ASN A 183 26.31 -18.90 13.58
C ASN A 183 26.85 -18.79 12.13
N ILE A 184 26.38 -17.82 11.35
CA ILE A 184 26.92 -17.54 10.02
C ILE A 184 28.13 -16.63 10.16
N HIS A 185 29.35 -17.22 9.95
CA HIS A 185 30.61 -16.49 10.09
C HIS A 185 31.09 -15.88 8.77
N ASN A 186 30.68 -16.44 7.63
CA ASN A 186 31.07 -15.96 6.31
C ASN A 186 29.88 -15.22 5.64
N THR A 187 29.74 -13.95 5.96
CA THR A 187 28.67 -13.08 5.42
C THR A 187 28.92 -12.74 3.94
N ASP A 188 30.07 -13.08 3.36
CA ASP A 188 30.30 -12.98 1.93
C ASP A 188 29.53 -14.05 1.13
N LYS A 189 29.22 -15.20 1.75
CA LYS A 189 28.38 -16.23 1.14
C LYS A 189 26.92 -16.02 1.41
N ILE A 190 26.57 -15.84 2.69
CA ILE A 190 25.18 -15.61 3.14
C ILE A 190 25.22 -14.58 4.24
N GLN A 191 24.42 -13.54 4.10
CA GLN A 191 24.21 -12.51 5.12
C GLN A 191 22.71 -12.39 5.40
N ILE A 192 22.34 -12.32 6.68
CA ILE A 192 20.96 -12.10 7.12
C ILE A 192 20.90 -10.75 7.81
N ASN A 193 20.05 -9.88 7.30
CA ASN A 193 19.80 -8.57 7.90
C ASN A 193 18.34 -8.48 8.37
N ILE A 194 18.13 -7.85 9.52
CA ILE A 194 16.86 -7.24 9.84
C ILE A 194 16.82 -5.88 9.16
N THR A 195 15.66 -5.53 8.62
CA THR A 195 15.46 -4.24 7.94
C THR A 195 14.29 -3.51 8.55
N GLU A 196 14.42 -2.20 8.64
CA GLU A 196 13.34 -1.30 9.07
C GLU A 196 13.38 -0.05 8.21
N GLY A 197 12.21 0.48 7.85
CA GLY A 197 12.14 1.64 6.98
C GLY A 197 10.89 2.47 7.20
N VAL A 198 10.99 3.72 6.76
CA VAL A 198 9.87 4.67 6.70
C VAL A 198 9.81 5.27 5.31
N ALA A 199 8.59 5.46 4.81
CA ALA A 199 8.37 5.96 3.47
C ALA A 199 7.22 6.97 3.42
N ALA A 200 7.34 7.90 2.48
CA ALA A 200 6.30 8.85 2.12
C ALA A 200 6.20 8.93 0.59
N GLY A 201 4.99 9.12 0.08
CA GLY A 201 4.79 9.14 -1.35
C GLY A 201 3.40 9.58 -1.76
N VAL A 202 3.13 9.45 -3.05
CA VAL A 202 1.88 9.86 -3.69
C VAL A 202 1.08 8.66 -4.15
N LEU A 203 -0.23 8.81 -4.19
CA LEU A 203 -1.16 7.83 -4.75
C LEU A 203 -1.52 8.22 -6.18
N TYR A 204 -1.25 7.33 -7.13
CA TYR A 204 -1.55 7.48 -8.55
C TYR A 204 -2.42 6.30 -9.03
N PRO A 205 -3.66 6.19 -8.50
CA PRO A 205 -4.54 5.08 -8.83
C PRO A 205 -5.09 5.18 -10.24
N LYS A 206 -5.44 4.01 -10.80
CA LYS A 206 -6.39 3.85 -11.88
C LYS A 206 -7.69 3.31 -11.29
N SER A 207 -8.58 4.23 -10.90
CA SER A 207 -9.86 3.87 -10.26
C SER A 207 -10.86 3.41 -11.30
N ASN A 208 -11.46 2.26 -11.07
CA ASN A 208 -12.54 1.73 -11.89
C ASN A 208 -13.86 1.98 -11.14
N THR A 209 -14.60 2.99 -11.58
CA THR A 209 -15.83 3.46 -10.92
C THR A 209 -17.01 3.41 -11.87
N THR A 210 -18.13 2.88 -11.40
CA THR A 210 -19.48 3.12 -11.94
C THR A 210 -20.29 3.71 -10.81
N LEU A 211 -20.78 4.91 -10.97
CA LEU A 211 -21.43 5.68 -9.92
C LEU A 211 -22.81 6.17 -10.39
N LEU A 212 -23.89 5.88 -9.63
CA LEU A 212 -25.24 6.33 -9.91
C LEU A 212 -25.68 5.98 -11.34
N SER A 213 -25.40 4.76 -11.77
CA SER A 213 -25.67 4.25 -13.12
C SER A 213 -24.98 5.01 -14.28
N LYS A 214 -24.02 5.91 -13.97
CA LYS A 214 -23.21 6.59 -14.99
C LYS A 214 -22.21 5.61 -15.63
N ASP A 215 -21.74 5.97 -16.83
CA ASP A 215 -20.75 5.18 -17.56
C ASP A 215 -19.47 4.97 -16.74
N ARG A 216 -18.90 3.79 -16.92
CA ARG A 216 -17.67 3.42 -16.27
C ARG A 216 -16.53 4.38 -16.62
N TYR A 217 -15.80 4.84 -15.59
CA TYR A 217 -14.59 5.62 -15.71
C TYR A 217 -13.40 4.85 -15.13
N ASP A 218 -12.24 4.86 -15.84
CA ASP A 218 -11.02 4.19 -15.38
C ASP A 218 -9.73 4.81 -15.94
N GLU A 219 -9.38 6.01 -15.51
CA GLU A 219 -8.11 6.65 -15.88
C GLU A 219 -7.18 6.89 -14.68
N PHE A 220 -5.89 7.06 -14.97
CA PHE A 220 -4.91 7.39 -13.94
C PHE A 220 -5.07 8.82 -13.47
N HIS A 221 -5.04 9.03 -12.16
CA HIS A 221 -5.12 10.35 -11.56
C HIS A 221 -4.30 10.43 -10.27
N LEU A 222 -3.65 11.57 -10.02
CA LEU A 222 -2.97 11.84 -8.75
C LEU A 222 -4.03 12.14 -7.67
N ALA A 223 -4.29 11.16 -6.81
CA ALA A 223 -5.43 11.22 -5.90
C ALA A 223 -5.09 11.68 -4.48
N GLY A 224 -3.82 11.62 -4.08
CA GLY A 224 -3.44 11.96 -2.71
C GLY A 224 -2.05 11.46 -2.33
N TYR A 225 -1.87 11.19 -1.03
CA TYR A 225 -0.58 10.79 -0.47
C TYR A 225 -0.70 9.56 0.45
N GLY A 226 0.44 8.92 0.70
CA GLY A 226 0.57 7.83 1.66
C GLY A 226 1.82 7.98 2.53
N LEU A 227 1.72 7.43 3.74
CA LEU A 227 2.83 7.28 4.67
C LEU A 227 2.91 5.82 5.09
N SER A 228 4.10 5.26 5.21
CA SER A 228 4.27 3.87 5.63
C SER A 228 5.54 3.63 6.41
N ALA A 229 5.53 2.54 7.18
CA ALA A 229 6.70 1.99 7.83
C ALA A 229 6.72 0.47 7.56
N ASN A 230 7.92 -0.09 7.49
CA ASN A 230 8.11 -1.53 7.28
C ASN A 230 9.19 -2.09 8.18
N VAL A 231 9.04 -3.38 8.45
CA VAL A 231 10.06 -4.23 9.07
C VAL A 231 10.17 -5.50 8.23
N GLY A 232 11.39 -5.99 8.06
CA GLY A 232 11.61 -7.15 7.22
C GLY A 232 12.88 -7.92 7.50
N LEU A 233 13.06 -8.98 6.74
CA LEU A 233 14.29 -9.78 6.72
C LEU A 233 14.84 -9.79 5.30
N ASN A 234 16.15 -9.53 5.22
CA ASN A 234 16.89 -9.56 3.98
C ASN A 234 17.93 -10.69 4.04
N PHE A 235 17.86 -11.60 3.09
CA PHE A 235 18.79 -12.71 2.92
C PHE A 235 19.64 -12.41 1.70
N THR A 236 20.88 -11.98 1.90
CA THR A 236 21.82 -11.66 0.81
C THR A 236 22.76 -12.85 0.55
N PHE A 237 22.86 -13.26 -0.70
CA PHE A 237 23.70 -14.36 -1.19
C PHE A 237 24.82 -13.83 -2.07
N CYS A 238 26.04 -14.34 -1.82
CA CYS A 238 27.23 -14.03 -2.60
C CYS A 238 27.48 -12.52 -2.79
N LYS A 239 27.04 -11.68 -1.84
CA LYS A 239 27.11 -10.20 -1.86
C LYS A 239 26.29 -9.49 -2.93
N HIS A 240 25.62 -10.21 -3.83
CA HIS A 240 25.00 -9.65 -5.03
C HIS A 240 23.51 -9.89 -5.16
N PHE A 241 23.00 -11.01 -4.67
CA PHE A 241 21.60 -11.37 -4.80
C PHE A 241 20.93 -11.39 -3.43
N PHE A 242 19.69 -10.99 -3.37
CA PHE A 242 18.92 -11.06 -2.12
C PHE A 242 17.48 -11.49 -2.31
N ILE A 243 16.94 -12.05 -1.24
CA ILE A 243 15.51 -12.24 -1.02
C ILE A 243 15.13 -11.32 0.13
N GLN A 244 14.11 -10.52 -0.06
CA GLN A 244 13.59 -9.60 0.95
C GLN A 244 12.15 -9.97 1.28
N THR A 245 11.82 -10.02 2.58
CA THR A 245 10.45 -10.11 3.05
C THR A 245 10.14 -8.90 3.90
N ASP A 246 9.01 -8.23 3.66
CA ASP A 246 8.60 -7.06 4.44
C ASP A 246 7.16 -7.21 4.92
N LEU A 247 6.93 -6.77 6.15
CA LEU A 247 5.63 -6.40 6.68
C LEU A 247 5.58 -4.88 6.71
N LYS A 248 4.75 -4.29 5.84
CA LYS A 248 4.60 -2.84 5.70
C LYS A 248 3.21 -2.43 6.17
N GLY A 249 3.14 -1.48 7.09
CA GLY A 249 1.92 -0.82 7.51
C GLY A 249 1.91 0.63 7.09
N GLY A 250 0.76 1.17 6.72
CA GLY A 250 0.70 2.55 6.30
C GLY A 250 -0.70 3.16 6.29
N TYR A 251 -0.73 4.46 6.08
CA TYR A 251 -1.92 5.27 5.96
C TYR A 251 -1.98 5.90 4.57
N ILE A 252 -3.12 5.78 3.93
CA ILE A 252 -3.44 6.36 2.63
C ILE A 252 -4.52 7.41 2.82
N ASN A 253 -4.33 8.59 2.22
CA ASN A 253 -5.31 9.65 2.15
C ASN A 253 -5.44 10.13 0.71
N MET A 254 -6.58 9.84 0.10
CA MET A 254 -6.92 10.24 -1.26
C MET A 254 -8.09 11.24 -1.20
N ASN A 255 -7.81 12.50 -1.51
CA ASN A 255 -8.78 13.58 -1.44
C ASN A 255 -9.44 13.88 -2.78
N ASP A 256 -8.88 13.34 -3.87
CA ASP A 256 -9.34 13.60 -5.24
C ASP A 256 -9.25 12.33 -6.10
N ILE A 257 -10.18 11.40 -5.86
CA ILE A 257 -10.32 10.19 -6.67
C ILE A 257 -11.28 10.48 -7.80
N ARG A 258 -10.86 10.34 -9.04
CA ARG A 258 -11.74 10.49 -10.21
C ARG A 258 -12.80 9.39 -10.24
N THR A 259 -14.06 9.78 -10.42
CA THR A 259 -15.20 8.86 -10.42
C THR A 259 -15.89 8.78 -11.76
N THR A 260 -15.87 9.87 -12.54
CA THR A 260 -16.44 9.98 -13.88
C THR A 260 -15.49 10.77 -14.79
N SER A 261 -15.88 10.96 -16.05
CA SER A 261 -15.15 11.83 -17.00
C SER A 261 -15.27 13.32 -16.65
N ASP A 262 -16.24 13.72 -15.84
CA ASP A 262 -16.38 15.09 -15.36
C ASP A 262 -15.38 15.38 -14.25
N ALA A 263 -14.55 16.39 -14.45
CA ALA A 263 -13.53 16.80 -13.50
C ALA A 263 -14.10 17.38 -12.18
N SER A 264 -15.35 17.81 -12.17
CA SER A 264 -16.04 18.29 -10.97
C SER A 264 -16.52 17.16 -10.05
N GLU A 265 -16.59 15.92 -10.59
CA GLU A 265 -17.04 14.73 -9.87
C GLU A 265 -15.85 13.95 -9.32
N SER A 266 -15.84 13.77 -8.01
CA SER A 266 -14.73 13.06 -7.35
C SER A 266 -15.19 12.33 -6.10
N ALA A 267 -14.34 11.43 -5.61
CA ALA A 267 -14.47 10.83 -4.30
C ALA A 267 -13.27 11.14 -3.42
N SER A 268 -13.49 11.06 -2.12
CA SER A 268 -12.41 11.12 -1.13
C SER A 268 -12.51 9.94 -0.17
N GLN A 269 -11.34 9.40 0.21
CA GLN A 269 -11.23 8.24 1.07
C GLN A 269 -9.91 8.24 1.82
N HIS A 270 -9.90 7.75 3.05
CA HIS A 270 -8.67 7.48 3.78
C HIS A 270 -8.80 6.17 4.56
N PHE A 271 -7.70 5.41 4.64
CA PHE A 271 -7.67 4.11 5.33
C PHE A 271 -6.25 3.70 5.70
N TRP A 272 -6.17 2.72 6.62
CA TRP A 272 -4.94 2.04 6.95
C TRP A 272 -4.81 0.77 6.12
N PHE A 273 -3.59 0.43 5.74
CA PHE A 273 -3.29 -0.83 5.08
C PHE A 273 -2.18 -1.60 5.81
N LEU A 274 -2.21 -2.90 5.65
CA LEU A 274 -1.14 -3.82 6.02
C LEU A 274 -0.79 -4.65 4.81
N GLN A 275 0.47 -4.59 4.38
CA GLN A 275 1.00 -5.23 3.20
C GLN A 275 2.08 -6.24 3.58
N ARG A 276 2.03 -7.43 3.00
CA ARG A 276 3.07 -8.46 3.06
C ARG A 276 3.75 -8.51 1.70
N VAL A 277 5.06 -8.32 1.68
CA VAL A 277 5.87 -8.27 0.46
C VAL A 277 6.90 -9.37 0.48
N VAL A 278 7.11 -10.00 -0.68
CA VAL A 278 8.27 -10.86 -0.94
C VAL A 278 8.89 -10.39 -2.25
N SER A 279 10.16 -10.05 -2.21
CA SER A 279 10.89 -9.58 -3.39
C SER A 279 12.25 -10.26 -3.54
N LEU A 280 12.71 -10.31 -4.78
CA LEU A 280 14.05 -10.72 -5.18
C LEU A 280 14.78 -9.49 -5.69
N GLY A 281 16.09 -9.43 -5.45
CA GLY A 281 16.84 -8.27 -5.90
C GLY A 281 18.31 -8.55 -6.12
N GLY A 282 18.97 -7.53 -6.67
CA GLY A 282 20.41 -7.51 -6.88
C GLY A 282 21.05 -6.27 -6.26
N ILE A 283 22.28 -6.46 -5.75
CA ILE A 283 23.13 -5.40 -5.20
C ILE A 283 24.37 -5.30 -6.08
N PHE A 284 24.71 -4.10 -6.52
CA PHE A 284 25.82 -3.87 -7.43
C PHE A 284 26.48 -2.51 -7.16
N ARG A 285 27.70 -2.36 -7.65
CA ARG A 285 28.45 -1.10 -7.65
C ARG A 285 28.66 -0.66 -9.09
N ILE A 286 28.44 0.59 -9.37
CA ILE A 286 28.75 1.24 -10.67
C ILE A 286 30.12 1.89 -10.57
#